data_abc64802c33ee41b2450f97240a9cf4b
#
_entry.id   abc64802c33ee41b2450f97240a9cf4b
#
_cell.length_a   1.000
_cell.length_b   1.000
_cell.length_c   1.000
_cell.angle_alpha   90.00
_cell.angle_beta   90.00
_cell.angle_gamma   90.00
#
_symmetry.space_group_name_H-M   'P 1'
#
loop_
_entity.id
_entity.type
_entity.pdbx_description
1 polymer ?
#
loop_
_entity_poly.entity_id
_entity_poly.type
_entity_poly.pdbx_seq_one_letter_code
_entity_poly.pdbx_strand_id
1 'polypeptide(L)'
;MEVKNIAKGNFLISQPHLEDPNFKRSVILLLEHNQIESIGCVLNKYTSMEISEIVKKIPEINSKVSIGGPVDQNILLYVHQYGEIIPESRKIQENIFWGGDFSEIKKAIKQKKIKENKIRFLLY
;
A
#
# COMPACT_ATOMS: atom_id res chain seq x y z
N MET A 1 14.81 -12.12 -16.81
CA MET A 1 13.60 -12.70 -16.23
C MET A 1 12.46 -12.56 -17.21
N GLU A 2 11.85 -13.63 -17.55
CA GLU A 2 10.72 -13.61 -18.46
C GLU A 2 9.47 -13.16 -17.70
N VAL A 3 8.87 -12.06 -18.14
CA VAL A 3 7.76 -11.42 -17.44
C VAL A 3 6.44 -11.82 -18.09
N LYS A 4 6.27 -13.12 -18.32
CA LYS A 4 5.01 -13.63 -18.85
C LYS A 4 4.00 -13.78 -17.70
N ASN A 5 2.77 -13.43 -17.97
CA ASN A 5 1.63 -13.64 -17.06
C ASN A 5 1.67 -12.86 -15.75
N ILE A 6 2.32 -11.69 -15.73
CA ILE A 6 2.21 -10.79 -14.59
C ILE A 6 0.80 -10.23 -14.54
N ALA A 7 0.22 -10.21 -13.36
CA ALA A 7 -1.10 -9.67 -13.11
C ALA A 7 -1.12 -8.87 -11.81
N LYS A 8 -2.11 -8.01 -11.65
CA LYS A 8 -2.30 -7.33 -10.38
C LYS A 8 -2.48 -8.35 -9.25
N GLY A 9 -1.96 -8.03 -8.09
CA GLY A 9 -1.93 -8.92 -6.94
C GLY A 9 -0.68 -9.81 -6.91
N ASN A 10 0.10 -9.87 -7.97
CA ASN A 10 1.36 -10.59 -7.97
C ASN A 10 2.43 -9.81 -7.20
N PHE A 11 3.35 -10.55 -6.62
CA PHE A 11 4.52 -9.97 -5.98
C PHE A 11 5.71 -10.06 -6.92
N LEU A 12 6.47 -8.97 -7.00
CA LEU A 12 7.76 -8.95 -7.65
C LEU A 12 8.84 -8.87 -6.58
N ILE A 13 9.85 -9.70 -6.70
CA ILE A 13 10.95 -9.73 -5.76
C ILE A 13 12.20 -9.30 -6.50
N SER A 14 12.93 -8.30 -5.95
CA SER A 14 14.16 -7.84 -6.57
C SER A 14 15.21 -8.94 -6.56
N GLN A 15 16.05 -8.97 -7.60
CA GLN A 15 17.15 -9.92 -7.68
C GLN A 15 18.16 -9.63 -6.56
N PRO A 16 18.85 -10.68 -6.04
CA PRO A 16 19.78 -10.48 -4.92
C PRO A 16 20.91 -9.49 -5.17
N HIS A 17 21.27 -9.28 -6.43
CA HIS A 17 22.38 -8.41 -6.82
C HIS A 17 21.95 -7.02 -7.28
N LEU A 18 20.67 -6.70 -7.19
CA LEU A 18 20.18 -5.39 -7.57
C LEU A 18 20.68 -4.36 -6.56
N GLU A 19 21.43 -3.36 -7.05
CA GLU A 19 22.03 -2.34 -6.20
C GLU A 19 21.28 -1.01 -6.18
N ASP A 20 20.22 -0.88 -6.98
CA ASP A 20 19.41 0.32 -6.97
C ASP A 20 18.87 0.56 -5.55
N PRO A 21 19.20 1.69 -4.91
CA PRO A 21 18.78 1.94 -3.52
C PRO A 21 17.28 1.98 -3.31
N ASN A 22 16.50 2.26 -4.36
CA ASN A 22 15.05 2.29 -4.26
C ASN A 22 14.43 0.89 -4.30
N PHE A 23 15.07 -0.05 -4.97
CA PHE A 23 14.49 -1.37 -5.22
C PHE A 23 15.30 -2.54 -4.73
N LYS A 24 16.48 -2.29 -4.17
CA LYS A 24 17.30 -3.38 -3.65
C LYS A 24 16.56 -4.09 -2.51
N ARG A 25 16.58 -5.43 -2.53
CA ARG A 25 15.92 -6.26 -1.52
C ARG A 25 14.46 -5.89 -1.30
N SER A 26 13.75 -5.59 -2.37
CA SER A 26 12.37 -5.13 -2.30
C SER A 26 11.38 -6.23 -2.64
N VAL A 27 10.24 -6.19 -1.97
CA VAL A 27 9.05 -6.94 -2.33
C VAL A 27 8.03 -5.93 -2.82
N ILE A 28 7.60 -6.07 -4.06
CA ILE A 28 6.67 -5.13 -4.70
C ILE A 28 5.35 -5.84 -4.94
N LEU A 29 4.26 -5.23 -4.49
CA LEU A 29 2.92 -5.70 -4.80
C LEU A 29 2.38 -4.92 -6.00
N LEU A 30 1.93 -5.62 -7.02
CA LEU A 30 1.30 -4.98 -8.18
C LEU A 30 -0.16 -4.65 -7.85
N LEU A 31 -0.46 -3.37 -7.81
CA LEU A 31 -1.79 -2.84 -7.54
C LEU A 31 -2.66 -2.85 -8.79
N GLU A 32 -2.08 -2.48 -9.92
CA GLU A 32 -2.69 -2.50 -11.23
C GLU A 32 -1.67 -2.97 -12.25
N HIS A 33 -2.15 -3.68 -13.25
CA HIS A 33 -1.31 -4.10 -14.37
C HIS A 33 -2.17 -4.27 -15.62
N ASN A 34 -1.85 -3.53 -16.67
CA ASN A 34 -2.50 -3.64 -17.96
C ASN A 34 -1.51 -3.35 -19.09
N GLN A 35 -1.98 -3.25 -20.31
CA GLN A 35 -1.10 -3.04 -21.46
C GLN A 35 -0.50 -1.64 -21.53
N ILE A 36 -1.04 -0.69 -20.77
CA ILE A 36 -0.62 0.71 -20.80
C ILE A 36 0.30 1.02 -19.63
N GLU A 37 -0.04 0.56 -18.43
CA GLU A 37 0.71 0.91 -17.23
C GLU A 37 0.70 -0.22 -16.21
N SER A 38 1.68 -0.16 -15.31
CA SER A 38 1.74 -0.97 -14.12
C SER A 38 1.98 -0.07 -12.92
N ILE A 39 1.21 -0.29 -11.87
CA ILE A 39 1.36 0.43 -10.60
C ILE A 39 1.69 -0.59 -9.53
N GLY A 40 2.81 -0.39 -8.87
CA GLY A 40 3.23 -1.27 -7.79
C GLY A 40 3.64 -0.47 -6.57
N CYS A 41 3.66 -1.11 -5.42
CA CYS A 41 4.17 -0.51 -4.20
C CYS A 41 5.14 -1.44 -3.50
N VAL A 42 6.19 -0.87 -2.94
CA VAL A 42 7.18 -1.61 -2.16
C VAL A 42 6.62 -1.83 -0.77
N LEU A 43 6.53 -3.09 -0.34
CA LEU A 43 5.90 -3.43 0.93
C LEU A 43 6.87 -3.46 2.10
N ASN A 44 8.14 -3.71 1.86
CA ASN A 44 9.08 -4.04 2.92
C ASN A 44 10.10 -2.93 3.26
N LYS A 45 9.78 -1.69 2.96
CA LYS A 45 10.60 -0.55 3.38
C LYS A 45 9.86 0.23 4.46
N TYR A 46 10.04 -0.20 5.69
CA TYR A 46 9.37 0.40 6.83
C TYR A 46 10.08 1.67 7.30
N THR A 47 9.29 2.60 7.84
CA THR A 47 9.82 3.76 8.56
C THR A 47 9.50 3.60 10.04
N SER A 48 10.09 4.46 10.87
CA SER A 48 9.72 4.55 12.28
C SER A 48 8.54 5.48 12.53
N MET A 49 8.01 6.12 11.48
CA MET A 49 6.92 7.08 11.62
C MET A 49 5.58 6.39 11.76
N GLU A 50 4.80 6.82 12.74
CA GLU A 50 3.41 6.41 12.88
C GLU A 50 2.54 7.22 11.91
N ILE A 51 1.41 6.64 11.48
CA ILE A 51 0.49 7.33 10.57
C ILE A 51 -0.01 8.65 11.18
N SER A 52 -0.18 8.71 12.49
CA SER A 52 -0.63 9.92 13.18
C SER A 52 0.36 11.07 13.09
N GLU A 53 1.65 10.80 12.83
CA GLU A 53 2.66 11.84 12.64
C GLU A 53 2.59 12.47 11.26
N ILE A 54 2.02 11.76 10.30
CA ILE A 54 1.95 12.18 8.90
C ILE A 54 0.59 12.79 8.59
N VAL A 55 -0.47 12.18 9.06
CA VAL A 55 -1.84 12.62 8.82
C VAL A 55 -2.41 13.22 10.10
N LYS A 56 -2.65 14.52 10.07
CA LYS A 56 -3.31 15.20 11.17
C LYS A 56 -4.77 14.78 11.24
N LYS A 57 -5.31 14.71 12.44
CA LYS A 57 -6.72 14.36 12.68
C LYS A 57 -7.12 12.97 12.26
N ILE A 58 -6.15 12.06 12.13
CA ILE A 58 -6.51 10.66 12.01
C ILE A 58 -6.81 10.10 13.40
N PRO A 59 -7.87 9.30 13.57
CA PRO A 59 -8.12 8.64 14.84
C PRO A 59 -6.97 7.70 15.22
N GLU A 60 -6.84 7.44 16.50
CA GLU A 60 -5.73 6.64 16.99
C GLU A 60 -5.74 5.23 16.39
N ILE A 61 -4.66 4.90 15.74
CA ILE A 61 -4.37 3.56 15.25
C ILE A 61 -2.85 3.38 15.25
N ASN A 62 -2.37 2.28 15.81
CA ASN A 62 -0.95 1.97 15.85
C ASN A 62 -0.53 1.36 14.51
N SER A 63 -0.15 2.21 13.58
CA SER A 63 0.27 1.76 12.26
C SER A 63 1.46 2.59 11.80
N LYS A 64 2.56 1.92 11.53
CA LYS A 64 3.75 2.55 10.96
C LYS A 64 3.61 2.66 9.45
N VAL A 65 4.18 3.71 8.92
CA VAL A 65 4.13 3.98 7.49
C VAL A 65 5.34 3.37 6.81
N SER A 66 5.12 2.76 5.65
CA SER A 66 6.19 2.25 4.79
C SER A 66 6.46 3.22 3.65
N ILE A 67 7.63 3.13 3.04
CA ILE A 67 7.94 3.86 1.82
C ILE A 67 7.61 2.94 0.65
N GLY A 68 6.50 3.21 -0.03
CA GLY A 68 5.96 2.35 -1.07
C GLY A 68 6.51 2.58 -2.46
N GLY A 69 7.21 3.68 -2.69
CA GLY A 69 7.78 3.98 -3.99
C GLY A 69 8.83 5.09 -3.92
N PRO A 70 9.62 5.25 -4.99
CA PRO A 70 10.73 6.21 -5.04
C PRO A 70 10.30 7.61 -5.50
N VAL A 71 9.04 7.81 -5.88
CA VAL A 71 8.58 9.07 -6.45
C VAL A 71 8.63 10.14 -5.36
N ASP A 72 7.84 11.13 -5.36
CA ASP A 72 7.99 12.26 -4.46
C ASP A 72 7.57 12.00 -3.01
N GLN A 73 7.05 10.82 -2.71
CA GLN A 73 6.65 10.41 -1.36
C GLN A 73 5.63 11.34 -0.69
N ASN A 74 4.88 12.07 -1.51
CA ASN A 74 3.87 13.02 -1.04
C ASN A 74 2.46 12.46 -1.07
N ILE A 75 2.29 11.27 -1.65
CA ILE A 75 1.00 10.62 -1.77
C ILE A 75 0.91 9.53 -0.73
N LEU A 76 -0.15 9.56 0.07
CA LEU A 76 -0.44 8.49 0.99
C LEU A 76 -1.25 7.42 0.29
N LEU A 77 -0.68 6.23 0.20
CA LEU A 77 -1.33 5.06 -0.35
C LEU A 77 -1.71 4.14 0.80
N TYR A 78 -2.80 3.41 0.64
CA TYR A 78 -3.19 2.43 1.65
C TYR A 78 -3.72 1.16 0.98
N VAL A 79 -3.27 0.03 1.53
CA VAL A 79 -3.67 -1.32 1.12
C VAL A 79 -4.41 -1.94 2.30
N HIS A 80 -5.58 -2.52 2.08
CA HIS A 80 -6.44 -2.95 3.18
C HIS A 80 -7.36 -4.11 2.77
N GLN A 81 -8.08 -4.62 3.76
CA GLN A 81 -9.02 -5.72 3.59
C GLN A 81 -10.48 -5.28 3.75
N TYR A 82 -10.77 -4.00 3.58
CA TYR A 82 -12.08 -3.41 3.89
C TYR A 82 -12.82 -2.88 2.67
N GLY A 83 -12.65 -3.52 1.51
CA GLY A 83 -13.28 -3.06 0.27
C GLY A 83 -14.79 -2.98 0.32
N GLU A 84 -15.44 -3.77 1.18
CA GLU A 84 -16.91 -3.76 1.29
C GLU A 84 -17.44 -2.56 2.06
N ILE A 85 -16.63 -1.97 2.96
CA ILE A 85 -17.08 -0.83 3.78
C ILE A 85 -16.42 0.49 3.39
N ILE A 86 -15.34 0.46 2.62
CA ILE A 86 -14.67 1.67 2.15
C ILE A 86 -15.03 1.92 0.68
N PRO A 87 -15.82 2.97 0.40
CA PRO A 87 -16.20 3.30 -0.97
C PRO A 87 -14.98 3.60 -1.84
N GLU A 88 -15.10 3.34 -3.11
CA GLU A 88 -14.08 3.63 -4.12
C GLU A 88 -12.79 2.82 -3.94
N SER A 89 -12.81 1.78 -3.12
CA SER A 89 -11.69 0.85 -3.01
C SER A 89 -11.53 0.07 -4.31
N ARG A 90 -10.28 -0.13 -4.71
CA ARG A 90 -9.94 -0.88 -5.92
C ARG A 90 -9.47 -2.27 -5.54
N LYS A 91 -10.13 -3.27 -6.10
CA LYS A 91 -9.80 -4.66 -5.80
C LYS A 91 -8.49 -5.06 -6.45
N ILE A 92 -7.59 -5.65 -5.66
CA ILE A 92 -6.34 -6.24 -6.15
C ILE A 92 -6.52 -7.73 -6.38
N GLN A 93 -7.02 -8.41 -5.37
CA GLN A 93 -7.42 -9.81 -5.41
C GLN A 93 -8.42 -10.05 -4.28
N GLU A 94 -8.85 -11.30 -4.07
CA GLU A 94 -9.80 -11.59 -3.01
C GLU A 94 -9.35 -11.02 -1.66
N ASN A 95 -10.20 -10.25 -1.03
CA ASN A 95 -9.99 -9.63 0.29
C ASN A 95 -8.84 -8.62 0.37
N ILE A 96 -8.25 -8.22 -0.76
CA ILE A 96 -7.19 -7.22 -0.77
C ILE A 96 -7.58 -6.09 -1.71
N PHE A 97 -7.53 -4.88 -1.19
CA PHE A 97 -7.93 -3.66 -1.89
C PHE A 97 -6.90 -2.57 -1.67
N TRP A 98 -6.91 -1.57 -2.52
CA TRP A 98 -6.10 -0.38 -2.32
C TRP A 98 -6.92 0.88 -2.58
N GLY A 99 -6.52 1.97 -1.94
CA GLY A 99 -7.21 3.24 -2.09
C GLY A 99 -8.57 3.25 -1.42
N GLY A 100 -9.43 4.10 -1.93
CA GLY A 100 -10.76 4.33 -1.41
C GLY A 100 -10.89 5.70 -0.80
N ASP A 101 -12.11 6.04 -0.36
CA ASP A 101 -12.40 7.32 0.26
C ASP A 101 -11.73 7.41 1.62
N PHE A 102 -10.74 8.29 1.74
CA PHE A 102 -9.96 8.42 2.96
C PHE A 102 -10.78 8.94 4.15
N SER A 103 -11.79 9.76 3.91
CA SER A 103 -12.66 10.23 4.97
C SER A 103 -13.46 9.08 5.58
N GLU A 104 -13.85 8.12 4.77
CA GLU A 104 -14.51 6.91 5.26
C GLU A 104 -13.56 5.98 6.01
N ILE A 105 -12.29 5.95 5.60
CA ILE A 105 -11.27 5.21 6.34
C ILE A 105 -11.10 5.79 7.73
N LYS A 106 -10.97 7.13 7.83
CA LYS A 106 -10.88 7.81 9.14
C LYS A 106 -12.08 7.53 10.02
N LYS A 107 -13.27 7.57 9.44
CA LYS A 107 -14.50 7.28 10.15
C LYS A 107 -14.52 5.84 10.66
N ALA A 108 -14.12 4.90 9.84
CA ALA A 108 -14.06 3.48 10.22
C ALA A 108 -13.03 3.22 11.32
N ILE A 109 -11.90 3.92 11.29
CA ILE A 109 -10.90 3.85 12.36
C ILE A 109 -11.50 4.37 13.66
N LYS A 110 -12.17 5.52 13.62
CA LYS A 110 -12.83 6.11 14.79
C LYS A 110 -13.86 5.17 15.38
N GLN A 111 -14.59 4.45 14.55
CA GLN A 111 -15.59 3.49 14.96
C GLN A 111 -15.00 2.12 15.36
N LYS A 112 -13.68 2.01 15.36
CA LYS A 112 -12.94 0.78 15.69
C LYS A 112 -13.30 -0.41 14.81
N LYS A 113 -13.65 -0.15 13.56
CA LYS A 113 -13.96 -1.19 12.57
C LYS A 113 -12.72 -1.69 11.83
N ILE A 114 -11.61 -0.97 11.91
CA ILE A 114 -10.37 -1.30 11.21
C ILE A 114 -9.35 -1.83 12.20
N LYS A 115 -8.86 -3.03 11.94
CA LYS A 115 -7.78 -3.64 12.72
C LYS A 115 -6.43 -3.23 12.13
N GLU A 116 -5.46 -2.96 12.99
CA GLU A 116 -4.13 -2.48 12.60
C GLU A 116 -3.41 -3.43 11.64
N ASN A 117 -3.58 -4.72 11.81
CA ASN A 117 -2.93 -5.72 10.98
C ASN A 117 -3.63 -5.97 9.64
N LYS A 118 -4.71 -5.26 9.35
CA LYS A 118 -5.47 -5.41 8.11
C LYS A 118 -5.46 -4.15 7.24
N ILE A 119 -4.62 -3.20 7.58
CA ILE A 119 -4.39 -2.01 6.77
C ILE A 119 -2.92 -1.65 6.82
N ARG A 120 -2.39 -1.19 5.70
CA ARG A 120 -1.02 -0.69 5.60
C ARG A 120 -1.02 0.65 4.90
N PHE A 121 -0.34 1.61 5.49
CA PHE A 121 -0.14 2.93 4.93
C PHE A 121 1.26 3.03 4.33
N LEU A 122 1.37 3.64 3.16
CA LEU A 122 2.62 3.78 2.44
C LEU A 122 2.74 5.18 1.86
N LEU A 123 3.92 5.76 1.94
CA LEU A 123 4.25 6.98 1.19
C LEU A 123 4.71 6.56 -0.20
N TYR A 124 4.08 7.13 -1.20
CA TYR A 124 4.31 6.70 -2.58
C TYR A 124 4.90 7.79 -3.47
#